data_16cb3c6c51e70e824ed2e7033588cc43
#
_entry.id   16cb3c6c51e70e824ed2e7033588cc43
#
_cell.length_a   1.000
_cell.length_b   1.000
_cell.length_c   1.000
_cell.angle_alpha   90.00
_cell.angle_beta   90.00
_cell.angle_gamma   90.00
#
_symmetry.space_group_name_H-M   'P 1'
#
loop_
_entity.id
_entity.type
_entity.pdbx_description
1 polymer ?
#
loop_
_entity_poly.entity_id
_entity_poly.type
_entity_poly.pdbx_seq_one_letter_code
_entity_poly.pdbx_strand_id
1 'polypeptide(L)'
;MTDLRRAIAIRSALLPGLDDPADPRALLQLLRVLYATGRVDLPLGRLFEGHVDAVQIVRRYGTPRQRDAVDAIVAAGGALGVWNADLAGEPLRLADAGLDGGKSFASGAGILSHALVSVDAAGERQLLLLDLARTAPVIDRTFWRVTGMQRSETHVVRWHEAPVSDDDVIGASGDYAREPWFSGGALRFAAVQAGGIAALLDHTTAHLVAAGRADDPHQKGRLAALYQMTEAAAGAIRTAAAGWFGEPAARLPLVAAARAAVYAAGGQAIELAEQAVGVQSLFADHPLAAVITDLSVYLRQPSPDAQRMQVGAAVAAGTLTASL
;
A
#
# COMPACT_ATOMS: atom_id res chain seq x y z
N MET A 1 -4.98 16.02 16.20
CA MET A 1 -4.94 15.23 14.96
C MET A 1 -3.55 15.37 14.37
N THR A 2 -2.84 14.28 14.10
CA THR A 2 -1.50 14.33 13.48
C THR A 2 -1.59 14.88 12.06
N ASP A 3 -0.50 15.50 11.55
CA ASP A 3 -0.44 16.02 10.18
C ASP A 3 -0.74 14.94 9.12
N LEU A 4 -0.25 13.71 9.34
CA LEU A 4 -0.53 12.58 8.43
C LEU A 4 -2.00 12.16 8.45
N ARG A 5 -2.68 12.16 9.60
CA ARG A 5 -4.11 11.87 9.66
C ARG A 5 -4.93 12.93 8.93
N ARG A 6 -4.58 14.21 9.07
CA ARG A 6 -5.20 15.30 8.31
C ARG A 6 -4.95 15.14 6.81
N ALA A 7 -3.74 14.75 6.41
CA ALA A 7 -3.40 14.51 5.02
C ALA A 7 -4.20 13.34 4.41
N ILE A 8 -4.45 12.26 5.17
CA ILE A 8 -5.32 11.14 4.75
C ILE A 8 -6.75 11.66 4.49
N ALA A 9 -7.32 12.44 5.40
CA ALA A 9 -8.66 13.01 5.23
C ALA A 9 -8.76 13.89 3.97
N ILE A 10 -7.74 14.73 3.71
CA ILE A 10 -7.67 15.55 2.48
C ILE A 10 -7.63 14.66 1.22
N ARG A 11 -6.87 13.55 1.23
CA ARG A 11 -6.79 12.63 0.08
C ARG A 11 -8.12 11.88 -0.12
N SER A 12 -8.78 11.46 0.95
CA SER A 12 -10.09 10.82 0.89
C SER A 12 -11.13 11.72 0.21
N ALA A 13 -11.10 13.03 0.47
CA ALA A 13 -11.99 14.01 -0.17
C ALA A 13 -11.75 14.21 -1.68
N LEU A 14 -10.64 13.70 -2.24
CA LEU A 14 -10.39 13.70 -3.69
C LEU A 14 -11.11 12.57 -4.42
N LEU A 15 -11.66 11.62 -3.70
CA LEU A 15 -12.41 10.49 -4.24
C LEU A 15 -13.91 10.76 -4.10
N PRO A 16 -14.75 10.30 -5.06
CA PRO A 16 -16.21 10.44 -4.98
C PRO A 16 -16.82 9.60 -3.86
N GLY A 17 -16.06 8.67 -3.32
CA GLY A 17 -16.36 7.76 -2.22
C GLY A 17 -15.20 6.81 -2.01
N LEU A 18 -15.25 6.04 -0.93
CA LEU A 18 -14.24 5.01 -0.61
C LEU A 18 -14.79 3.59 -0.81
N ASP A 19 -15.89 3.45 -1.56
CA ASP A 19 -16.47 2.15 -1.89
C ASP A 19 -15.58 1.36 -2.86
N ASP A 20 -15.86 0.06 -3.01
CA ASP A 20 -15.23 -0.73 -4.05
C ASP A 20 -15.55 -0.12 -5.42
N PRO A 21 -14.55 0.07 -6.29
CA PRO A 21 -14.79 0.58 -7.63
C PRO A 21 -15.75 -0.32 -8.41
N ALA A 22 -16.78 0.27 -9.01
CA ALA A 22 -17.81 -0.46 -9.75
C ALA A 22 -17.42 -0.76 -11.20
N ASP A 23 -16.43 -0.04 -11.74
CA ASP A 23 -16.02 -0.16 -13.15
C ASP A 23 -14.52 0.22 -13.33
N PRO A 24 -13.93 -0.03 -14.51
CA PRO A 24 -12.52 0.28 -14.78
C PRO A 24 -12.17 1.75 -14.61
N ARG A 25 -13.10 2.66 -14.87
CA ARG A 25 -12.88 4.11 -14.76
C ARG A 25 -12.78 4.53 -13.30
N ALA A 26 -13.68 4.02 -12.46
CA ALA A 26 -13.67 4.28 -11.01
C ALA A 26 -12.39 3.69 -10.37
N LEU A 27 -11.99 2.47 -10.74
CA LEU A 27 -10.75 1.87 -10.26
C LEU A 27 -9.53 2.69 -10.70
N LEU A 28 -9.46 3.08 -11.95
CA LEU A 28 -8.34 3.89 -12.44
C LEU A 28 -8.29 5.27 -11.77
N GLN A 29 -9.43 5.87 -11.43
CA GLN A 29 -9.48 7.12 -10.67
C GLN A 29 -8.88 6.94 -9.27
N LEU A 30 -9.27 5.89 -8.55
CA LEU A 30 -8.67 5.54 -7.26
C LEU A 30 -7.15 5.36 -7.38
N LEU A 31 -6.69 4.58 -8.33
CA LEU A 31 -5.27 4.30 -8.52
C LEU A 31 -4.48 5.58 -8.91
N ARG A 32 -5.07 6.51 -9.64
CA ARG A 32 -4.47 7.83 -9.94
C ARG A 32 -4.28 8.67 -8.70
N VAL A 33 -5.23 8.68 -7.77
CA VAL A 33 -5.10 9.42 -6.50
C VAL A 33 -4.00 8.78 -5.64
N LEU A 34 -3.94 7.46 -5.58
CA LEU A 34 -2.89 6.72 -4.88
C LEU A 34 -1.50 6.97 -5.48
N TYR A 35 -1.39 6.91 -6.82
CA TYR A 35 -0.17 7.25 -7.57
C TYR A 35 0.28 8.68 -7.28
N ALA A 36 -0.62 9.66 -7.39
CA ALA A 36 -0.32 11.06 -7.12
C ALA A 36 0.11 11.28 -5.65
N THR A 37 -0.46 10.53 -4.71
CA THR A 37 -0.06 10.58 -3.30
C THR A 37 1.35 10.02 -3.12
N GLY A 38 1.65 8.85 -3.70
CA GLY A 38 2.98 8.25 -3.65
C GLY A 38 4.06 9.09 -4.33
N ARG A 39 3.71 9.84 -5.39
CA ARG A 39 4.62 10.77 -6.07
C ARG A 39 5.05 11.93 -5.19
N VAL A 40 4.24 12.30 -4.21
CA VAL A 40 4.55 13.40 -3.27
C VAL A 40 5.14 12.87 -1.97
N ASP A 41 4.62 11.74 -1.45
CA ASP A 41 4.97 11.24 -0.12
C ASP A 41 4.64 9.74 -0.03
N LEU A 42 5.65 8.89 -0.09
CA LEU A 42 5.50 7.43 -0.03
C LEU A 42 4.96 6.93 1.32
N PRO A 43 5.46 7.39 2.48
CA PRO A 43 4.86 7.07 3.78
C PRO A 43 3.38 7.42 3.88
N LEU A 44 2.98 8.61 3.43
CA LEU A 44 1.56 8.98 3.37
C LEU A 44 0.78 8.07 2.40
N GLY A 45 1.35 7.78 1.24
CA GLY A 45 0.75 6.86 0.27
C GLY A 45 0.46 5.48 0.86
N ARG A 46 1.41 4.94 1.66
CA ARG A 46 1.23 3.67 2.38
C ARG A 46 0.09 3.72 3.39
N LEU A 47 -0.02 4.81 4.15
CA LEU A 47 -1.09 4.96 5.13
C LEU A 47 -2.45 5.19 4.46
N PHE A 48 -2.47 5.96 3.38
CA PHE A 48 -3.69 6.26 2.64
C PHE A 48 -4.24 5.03 1.89
N GLU A 49 -3.37 4.22 1.27
CA GLU A 49 -3.84 2.98 0.62
C GLU A 49 -4.40 1.98 1.64
N GLY A 50 -3.78 1.89 2.82
CA GLY A 50 -4.29 1.06 3.92
C GLY A 50 -5.61 1.58 4.50
N HIS A 51 -5.82 2.91 4.50
CA HIS A 51 -7.09 3.52 4.89
C HIS A 51 -8.21 3.16 3.90
N VAL A 52 -7.95 3.32 2.61
CA VAL A 52 -8.90 2.93 1.55
C VAL A 52 -9.22 1.43 1.63
N ASP A 53 -8.20 0.59 1.82
CA ASP A 53 -8.38 -0.87 1.94
C ASP A 53 -9.29 -1.21 3.13
N ALA A 54 -9.03 -0.64 4.30
CA ALA A 54 -9.83 -0.87 5.49
C ALA A 54 -11.31 -0.49 5.29
N VAL A 55 -11.58 0.66 4.68
CA VAL A 55 -12.95 1.10 4.38
C VAL A 55 -13.62 0.11 3.40
N GLN A 56 -12.96 -0.25 2.31
CA GLN A 56 -13.50 -1.20 1.33
C GLN A 56 -13.78 -2.57 1.92
N ILE A 57 -12.94 -3.06 2.83
CA ILE A 57 -13.16 -4.34 3.52
C ILE A 57 -14.43 -4.26 4.39
N VAL A 58 -14.62 -3.19 5.17
CA VAL A 58 -15.84 -3.03 5.98
C VAL A 58 -17.08 -2.85 5.08
N ARG A 59 -16.97 -2.13 3.96
CA ARG A 59 -18.04 -2.01 2.98
C ARG A 59 -18.49 -3.36 2.43
N ARG A 60 -17.55 -4.26 2.21
CA ARG A 60 -17.79 -5.56 1.61
C ARG A 60 -18.35 -6.58 2.60
N TYR A 61 -17.85 -6.61 3.82
CA TYR A 61 -18.12 -7.68 4.78
C TYR A 61 -18.85 -7.21 6.04
N GLY A 62 -18.84 -5.92 6.35
CA GLY A 62 -19.48 -5.37 7.53
C GLY A 62 -21.01 -5.30 7.42
N THR A 63 -21.67 -5.30 8.56
CA THR A 63 -23.11 -5.02 8.69
C THR A 63 -23.43 -3.57 8.31
N PRO A 64 -24.69 -3.22 8.00
CA PRO A 64 -25.09 -1.83 7.76
C PRO A 64 -24.65 -0.88 8.89
N ARG A 65 -24.83 -1.27 10.15
CA ARG A 65 -24.40 -0.48 11.32
C ARG A 65 -22.89 -0.21 11.34
N GLN A 66 -22.07 -1.21 10.98
CA GLN A 66 -20.62 -1.06 10.93
C GLN A 66 -20.17 -0.16 9.76
N ARG A 67 -20.86 -0.23 8.63
CA ARG A 67 -20.63 0.68 7.48
C ARG A 67 -20.93 2.13 7.87
N ASP A 68 -22.08 2.37 8.50
CA ASP A 68 -22.48 3.71 8.99
C ASP A 68 -21.47 4.24 10.03
N ALA A 69 -20.97 3.37 10.92
CA ALA A 69 -19.95 3.73 11.90
C ALA A 69 -18.63 4.13 11.21
N VAL A 70 -18.18 3.39 10.19
CA VAL A 70 -16.98 3.75 9.42
C VAL A 70 -17.18 5.07 8.67
N ASP A 71 -18.35 5.35 8.13
CA ASP A 71 -18.64 6.64 7.50
C ASP A 71 -18.53 7.79 8.49
N ALA A 72 -19.06 7.61 9.69
CA ALA A 72 -18.95 8.61 10.77
C ALA A 72 -17.49 8.82 11.19
N ILE A 73 -16.68 7.75 11.29
CA ILE A 73 -15.26 7.82 11.60
C ILE A 73 -14.53 8.63 10.52
N VAL A 74 -14.74 8.32 9.24
CA VAL A 74 -14.13 9.02 8.11
C VAL A 74 -14.54 10.48 8.08
N ALA A 75 -15.83 10.78 8.24
CA ALA A 75 -16.36 12.14 8.28
C ALA A 75 -15.78 12.98 9.43
N ALA A 76 -15.47 12.35 10.56
CA ALA A 76 -14.80 12.98 11.70
C ALA A 76 -13.27 13.13 11.50
N GLY A 77 -12.73 12.76 10.34
CA GLY A 77 -11.28 12.78 10.04
C GLY A 77 -10.50 11.66 10.70
N GLY A 78 -11.17 10.58 11.07
CA GLY A 78 -10.52 9.34 11.52
C GLY A 78 -9.78 8.66 10.38
N ALA A 79 -8.70 7.96 10.71
CA ALA A 79 -7.92 7.17 9.76
C ALA A 79 -7.90 5.70 10.19
N LEU A 80 -8.11 4.82 9.23
CA LEU A 80 -8.13 3.38 9.42
C LEU A 80 -6.87 2.74 8.79
N GLY A 81 -6.58 1.49 9.16
CA GLY A 81 -5.54 0.68 8.51
C GLY A 81 -5.84 -0.80 8.64
N VAL A 82 -5.05 -1.63 7.97
CA VAL A 82 -5.16 -3.09 8.02
C VAL A 82 -3.88 -3.69 8.57
N TRP A 83 -3.97 -4.45 9.67
CA TRP A 83 -2.85 -5.12 10.33
C TRP A 83 -3.05 -6.65 10.26
N ASN A 84 -2.41 -7.27 9.29
CA ASN A 84 -2.60 -8.69 9.02
C ASN A 84 -1.44 -9.59 9.49
N ALA A 85 -0.19 -9.10 9.43
CA ALA A 85 0.98 -9.92 9.72
C ALA A 85 1.09 -10.24 11.22
N ASP A 86 1.08 -11.52 11.57
CA ASP A 86 1.25 -11.96 12.96
C ASP A 86 2.66 -11.67 13.47
N LEU A 87 2.78 -11.44 14.77
CA LEU A 87 4.06 -11.39 15.44
C LEU A 87 4.61 -12.83 15.58
N ALA A 88 5.82 -13.06 15.10
CA ALA A 88 6.45 -14.37 15.19
C ALA A 88 6.63 -14.79 16.66
N GLY A 89 6.17 -15.98 17.00
CA GLY A 89 6.20 -16.51 18.37
C GLY A 89 5.04 -16.05 19.27
N GLU A 90 4.37 -14.92 18.94
CA GLU A 90 3.26 -14.34 19.71
C GLU A 90 2.10 -13.94 18.78
N PRO A 91 1.53 -14.86 17.96
CA PRO A 91 0.45 -14.51 17.03
C PRO A 91 -0.78 -14.03 17.80
N LEU A 92 -1.46 -13.02 17.25
CA LEU A 92 -2.65 -12.46 17.87
C LEU A 92 -3.81 -13.46 17.84
N ARG A 93 -4.41 -13.72 19.00
CA ARG A 93 -5.51 -14.64 19.22
C ARG A 93 -6.67 -13.96 19.94
N LEU A 94 -7.87 -14.42 19.64
CA LEU A 94 -9.08 -14.10 20.40
C LEU A 94 -9.41 -15.32 21.28
N ALA A 95 -9.37 -15.13 22.59
CA ALA A 95 -9.71 -16.11 23.61
C ALA A 95 -10.83 -15.56 24.51
N ASP A 96 -11.34 -16.40 25.45
CA ASP A 96 -12.40 -15.98 26.38
C ASP A 96 -12.04 -14.75 27.21
N ALA A 97 -10.75 -14.57 27.53
CA ALA A 97 -10.25 -13.41 28.27
C ALA A 97 -10.09 -12.13 27.41
N GLY A 98 -10.25 -12.22 26.09
CA GLY A 98 -10.06 -11.11 25.15
C GLY A 98 -8.92 -11.34 24.15
N LEU A 99 -8.39 -10.24 23.57
CA LEU A 99 -7.25 -10.28 22.65
C LEU A 99 -5.94 -10.48 23.40
N ASP A 100 -5.15 -11.46 22.94
CA ASP A 100 -3.81 -11.71 23.46
C ASP A 100 -2.82 -12.00 22.33
N GLY A 101 -1.58 -11.49 22.44
CA GLY A 101 -0.53 -11.61 21.42
C GLY A 101 -0.34 -10.33 20.60
N GLY A 102 0.24 -10.45 19.39
CA GLY A 102 0.65 -9.27 18.68
C GLY A 102 0.62 -9.35 17.15
N LYS A 103 0.78 -8.17 16.54
CA LYS A 103 0.99 -7.98 15.10
C LYS A 103 2.33 -7.33 14.83
N SER A 104 2.97 -7.75 13.75
CA SER A 104 4.14 -7.09 13.19
C SER A 104 3.76 -6.25 11.98
N PHE A 105 4.64 -5.34 11.58
CA PHE A 105 4.42 -4.45 10.43
C PHE A 105 3.09 -3.68 10.48
N ALA A 106 2.65 -3.29 11.68
CA ALA A 106 1.46 -2.50 11.91
C ALA A 106 1.71 -1.03 11.49
N SER A 107 1.50 -0.74 10.20
CA SER A 107 1.68 0.62 9.65
C SER A 107 0.67 1.58 10.26
N GLY A 108 1.13 2.78 10.63
CA GLY A 108 0.31 3.80 11.25
C GLY A 108 0.04 3.57 12.74
N ALA A 109 0.74 2.64 13.41
CA ALA A 109 0.63 2.47 14.85
C ALA A 109 1.00 3.79 15.56
N GLY A 110 0.06 4.35 16.34
CA GLY A 110 0.19 5.67 16.96
C GLY A 110 -0.28 6.85 16.10
N ILE A 111 -0.68 6.61 14.82
CA ILE A 111 -1.28 7.61 13.93
C ILE A 111 -2.77 7.32 13.72
N LEU A 112 -3.12 6.07 13.44
CA LEU A 112 -4.49 5.65 13.12
C LEU A 112 -5.42 5.83 14.32
N SER A 113 -6.71 6.02 14.04
CA SER A 113 -7.77 5.97 15.04
C SER A 113 -8.36 4.58 15.20
N HIS A 114 -8.40 3.82 14.10
CA HIS A 114 -8.97 2.47 14.05
C HIS A 114 -8.09 1.56 13.21
N ALA A 115 -8.13 0.27 13.48
CA ALA A 115 -7.46 -0.73 12.68
C ALA A 115 -8.36 -1.97 12.47
N LEU A 116 -8.38 -2.44 11.22
CA LEU A 116 -8.82 -3.81 10.93
C LEU A 116 -7.67 -4.75 11.26
N VAL A 117 -7.90 -5.66 12.18
CA VAL A 117 -6.88 -6.57 12.68
C VAL A 117 -7.35 -8.00 12.44
N SER A 118 -6.54 -8.81 11.75
CA SER A 118 -6.84 -10.23 11.62
C SER A 118 -6.39 -10.98 12.87
N VAL A 119 -7.21 -11.88 13.38
CA VAL A 119 -6.93 -12.66 14.57
C VAL A 119 -7.16 -14.14 14.30
N ASP A 120 -6.48 -15.01 15.04
CA ASP A 120 -6.87 -16.42 15.14
C ASP A 120 -7.99 -16.54 16.17
N ALA A 121 -9.14 -17.03 15.75
CA ALA A 121 -10.29 -17.33 16.58
C ALA A 121 -10.62 -18.83 16.41
N ALA A 122 -10.20 -19.64 17.38
CA ALA A 122 -10.38 -21.09 17.37
C ALA A 122 -9.84 -21.82 16.11
N GLY A 123 -8.70 -21.34 15.57
CA GLY A 123 -8.05 -21.90 14.39
C GLY A 123 -8.55 -21.33 13.06
N GLU A 124 -9.45 -20.37 13.08
CA GLU A 124 -9.94 -19.65 11.91
C GLU A 124 -9.54 -18.17 11.92
N ARG A 125 -9.35 -17.60 10.74
CA ARG A 125 -8.96 -16.19 10.59
C ARG A 125 -10.17 -15.29 10.60
N GLN A 126 -10.34 -14.50 11.65
CA GLN A 126 -11.41 -13.52 11.83
C GLN A 126 -10.86 -12.08 11.69
N LEU A 127 -11.67 -11.13 11.21
CA LEU A 127 -11.35 -9.70 11.25
C LEU A 127 -12.07 -9.00 12.41
N LEU A 128 -11.34 -8.09 13.06
CA LEU A 128 -11.87 -7.16 14.06
C LEU A 128 -11.60 -5.72 13.63
N LEU A 129 -12.59 -4.84 13.75
CA LEU A 129 -12.42 -3.40 13.64
C LEU A 129 -12.25 -2.80 15.03
N LEU A 130 -11.03 -2.49 15.41
CA LEU A 130 -10.68 -1.99 16.73
C LEU A 130 -10.63 -0.46 16.75
N ASP A 131 -11.34 0.16 17.69
CA ASP A 131 -11.08 1.53 18.13
C ASP A 131 -9.81 1.54 18.98
N LEU A 132 -8.73 2.15 18.47
CA LEU A 132 -7.41 2.14 19.10
C LEU A 132 -7.32 3.05 20.34
N ALA A 133 -8.36 3.85 20.64
CA ALA A 133 -8.46 4.57 21.90
C ALA A 133 -9.09 3.68 22.97
N ARG A 134 -10.08 2.85 22.62
CA ARG A 134 -10.75 1.91 23.53
C ARG A 134 -9.91 0.67 23.78
N THR A 135 -9.37 0.08 22.71
CA THR A 135 -8.59 -1.17 22.73
C THR A 135 -7.14 -0.84 22.32
N ALA A 136 -6.48 -0.01 23.14
CA ALA A 136 -5.15 0.49 22.85
C ALA A 136 -4.09 -0.62 22.92
N PRO A 137 -3.26 -0.81 21.86
CA PRO A 137 -2.14 -1.72 21.93
C PRO A 137 -0.93 -1.09 22.64
N VAL A 138 -0.08 -1.94 23.18
CA VAL A 138 1.31 -1.57 23.50
C VAL A 138 2.10 -1.53 22.20
N ILE A 139 2.71 -0.40 21.89
CA ILE A 139 3.45 -0.17 20.64
C ILE A 139 4.94 -0.28 20.90
N ASP A 140 5.61 -1.24 20.27
CA ASP A 140 7.07 -1.36 20.28
C ASP A 140 7.67 -0.53 19.14
N ARG A 141 8.09 0.69 19.46
CA ARG A 141 8.68 1.63 18.52
C ARG A 141 10.14 1.31 18.17
N THR A 142 10.75 0.33 18.82
CA THR A 142 12.13 -0.09 18.52
C THR A 142 12.22 -1.02 17.33
N PHE A 143 11.10 -1.58 16.87
CA PHE A 143 11.02 -2.50 15.75
C PHE A 143 11.36 -1.85 14.40
N TRP A 144 10.81 -0.64 14.12
CA TRP A 144 10.90 -0.02 12.79
C TRP A 144 12.19 0.79 12.61
N ARG A 145 13.33 0.07 12.57
CA ARG A 145 14.67 0.65 12.41
C ARG A 145 15.17 0.49 10.98
N VAL A 146 14.42 1.04 10.03
CA VAL A 146 14.69 0.98 8.59
C VAL A 146 15.26 2.30 8.08
N THR A 147 15.90 2.28 6.91
CA THR A 147 16.50 3.47 6.29
C THR A 147 15.49 4.41 5.66
N GLY A 148 14.32 3.90 5.25
CA GLY A 148 13.24 4.65 4.63
C GLY A 148 11.89 4.31 5.24
N MET A 149 10.80 4.94 4.78
CA MET A 149 9.43 4.72 5.26
C MET A 149 9.24 4.93 6.77
N GLN A 150 10.15 5.63 7.44
CA GLN A 150 10.11 5.82 8.90
C GLN A 150 8.81 6.52 9.33
N ARG A 151 8.36 7.52 8.56
CA ARG A 151 7.14 8.28 8.81
C ARG A 151 5.84 7.46 8.67
N SER A 152 5.91 6.23 8.14
CA SER A 152 4.77 5.30 8.13
C SER A 152 4.46 4.73 9.51
N GLU A 153 5.31 4.98 10.53
CA GLU A 153 5.11 4.50 11.91
C GLU A 153 4.69 3.02 11.94
N THR A 154 5.48 2.18 11.27
CA THR A 154 5.20 0.74 11.12
C THR A 154 5.86 -0.02 12.25
N HIS A 155 5.11 -0.46 13.24
CA HIS A 155 5.66 -1.03 14.48
C HIS A 155 5.16 -2.44 14.75
N VAL A 156 5.67 -3.06 15.83
CA VAL A 156 5.02 -4.17 16.49
C VAL A 156 4.01 -3.62 17.47
N VAL A 157 2.83 -4.23 17.50
CA VAL A 157 1.76 -3.91 18.47
C VAL A 157 1.35 -5.17 19.21
N ARG A 158 1.06 -5.04 20.51
CA ARG A 158 0.66 -6.16 21.39
C ARG A 158 -0.56 -5.79 22.20
N TRP A 159 -1.38 -6.80 22.47
CA TRP A 159 -2.48 -6.74 23.42
C TRP A 159 -2.31 -7.85 24.46
N HIS A 160 -2.82 -7.62 25.65
CA HIS A 160 -2.89 -8.59 26.71
C HIS A 160 -4.28 -8.52 27.34
N GLU A 161 -5.06 -9.60 27.20
CA GLU A 161 -6.44 -9.70 27.68
C GLU A 161 -7.32 -8.47 27.34
N ALA A 162 -7.08 -7.88 26.15
CA ALA A 162 -7.77 -6.66 25.78
C ALA A 162 -9.23 -6.94 25.35
N PRO A 163 -10.20 -6.14 25.84
CA PRO A 163 -11.62 -6.42 25.60
C PRO A 163 -11.99 -6.21 24.12
N VAL A 164 -12.84 -7.13 23.65
CA VAL A 164 -13.48 -7.11 22.31
C VAL A 164 -14.96 -7.36 22.50
N SER A 165 -15.77 -6.76 21.66
CA SER A 165 -17.20 -6.96 21.59
C SER A 165 -17.62 -7.62 20.27
N ASP A 166 -18.82 -8.18 20.23
CA ASP A 166 -19.40 -8.72 18.99
C ASP A 166 -19.52 -7.66 17.89
N ASP A 167 -19.73 -6.38 18.28
CA ASP A 167 -19.79 -5.25 17.35
C ASP A 167 -18.45 -4.98 16.63
N ASP A 168 -17.33 -5.45 17.17
CA ASP A 168 -16.00 -5.31 16.56
C ASP A 168 -15.75 -6.35 15.46
N VAL A 169 -16.52 -7.44 15.43
CA VAL A 169 -16.33 -8.56 14.49
C VAL A 169 -16.82 -8.15 13.09
N ILE A 170 -15.95 -8.22 12.08
CA ILE A 170 -16.27 -7.87 10.69
C ILE A 170 -16.36 -9.15 9.85
N GLY A 171 -17.54 -9.37 9.25
CA GLY A 171 -17.79 -10.52 8.37
C GLY A 171 -17.75 -11.86 9.10
N ALA A 172 -17.71 -12.93 8.33
CA ALA A 172 -17.51 -14.28 8.82
C ALA A 172 -16.02 -14.66 8.80
N SER A 173 -15.66 -15.71 9.53
CA SER A 173 -14.33 -16.33 9.47
C SER A 173 -13.95 -16.65 8.03
N GLY A 174 -12.71 -16.30 7.65
CA GLY A 174 -12.17 -16.53 6.31
C GLY A 174 -12.58 -15.49 5.26
N ASP A 175 -13.55 -14.61 5.50
CA ASP A 175 -14.00 -13.61 4.52
C ASP A 175 -12.85 -12.72 4.02
N TYR A 176 -11.94 -12.34 4.89
CA TYR A 176 -10.80 -11.49 4.54
C TYR A 176 -9.90 -12.09 3.46
N ALA A 177 -9.71 -13.41 3.49
CA ALA A 177 -8.83 -14.13 2.54
C ALA A 177 -9.52 -14.47 1.20
N ARG A 178 -10.77 -14.05 0.99
CA ARG A 178 -11.51 -14.36 -0.24
C ARG A 178 -10.92 -13.65 -1.44
N GLU A 179 -10.62 -14.44 -2.45
CA GLU A 179 -10.22 -13.94 -3.77
C GLU A 179 -11.44 -13.49 -4.60
N PRO A 180 -11.29 -12.56 -5.53
CA PRO A 180 -10.03 -11.90 -5.93
C PRO A 180 -9.64 -10.68 -5.08
N TRP A 181 -10.38 -10.38 -4.03
CA TRP A 181 -10.28 -9.13 -3.27
C TRP A 181 -9.00 -9.05 -2.45
N PHE A 182 -8.59 -10.16 -1.82
CA PHE A 182 -7.40 -10.20 -0.97
C PHE A 182 -6.13 -9.91 -1.78
N SER A 183 -5.83 -10.72 -2.80
CA SER A 183 -4.64 -10.52 -3.63
C SER A 183 -4.77 -9.31 -4.56
N GLY A 184 -5.99 -8.99 -5.00
CA GLY A 184 -6.29 -7.81 -5.81
C GLY A 184 -5.98 -6.48 -5.13
N GLY A 185 -6.04 -6.45 -3.80
CA GLY A 185 -5.62 -5.31 -2.97
C GLY A 185 -4.22 -4.81 -3.27
N ALA A 186 -3.36 -5.70 -3.76
CA ALA A 186 -2.00 -5.38 -4.14
C ALA A 186 -1.86 -4.28 -5.22
N LEU A 187 -2.89 -4.08 -6.05
CA LEU A 187 -2.87 -3.04 -7.07
C LEU A 187 -2.81 -1.61 -6.46
N ARG A 188 -3.37 -1.43 -5.25
CA ARG A 188 -3.34 -0.13 -4.55
C ARG A 188 -1.92 0.26 -4.15
N PHE A 189 -1.19 -0.60 -3.46
CA PHE A 189 0.19 -0.26 -3.07
C PHE A 189 1.13 -0.21 -4.28
N ALA A 190 0.89 -1.01 -5.34
CA ALA A 190 1.65 -0.90 -6.59
C ALA A 190 1.47 0.49 -7.23
N ALA A 191 0.27 1.07 -7.18
CA ALA A 191 0.04 2.43 -7.68
C ALA A 191 0.81 3.49 -6.86
N VAL A 192 0.86 3.36 -5.54
CA VAL A 192 1.68 4.24 -4.68
C VAL A 192 3.17 4.12 -5.02
N GLN A 193 3.67 2.90 -5.17
CA GLN A 193 5.07 2.65 -5.53
C GLN A 193 5.42 3.22 -6.91
N ALA A 194 4.53 3.09 -7.90
CA ALA A 194 4.71 3.70 -9.21
C ALA A 194 4.74 5.24 -9.13
N GLY A 195 4.00 5.84 -8.20
CA GLY A 195 4.12 7.26 -7.87
C GLY A 195 5.52 7.62 -7.39
N GLY A 196 6.13 6.79 -6.52
CA GLY A 196 7.53 6.97 -6.10
C GLY A 196 8.52 6.88 -7.25
N ILE A 197 8.29 6.00 -8.23
CA ILE A 197 9.12 5.95 -9.46
C ILE A 197 9.03 7.28 -10.23
N ALA A 198 7.84 7.83 -10.36
CA ALA A 198 7.67 9.14 -11.00
C ALA A 198 8.34 10.28 -10.22
N ALA A 199 8.35 10.23 -8.89
CA ALA A 199 9.09 11.19 -8.06
C ALA A 199 10.60 11.14 -8.31
N LEU A 200 11.18 9.95 -8.55
CA LEU A 200 12.59 9.84 -8.95
C LEU A 200 12.86 10.57 -10.26
N LEU A 201 11.99 10.42 -11.27
CA LEU A 201 12.11 11.14 -12.53
C LEU A 201 12.02 12.66 -12.33
N ASP A 202 11.04 13.13 -11.55
CA ASP A 202 10.83 14.56 -11.29
C ASP A 202 12.04 15.21 -10.61
N HIS A 203 12.50 14.63 -9.51
CA HIS A 203 13.62 15.18 -8.74
C HIS A 203 14.94 15.08 -9.49
N THR A 204 15.17 14.01 -10.26
CA THR A 204 16.34 13.87 -11.11
C THR A 204 16.34 14.94 -12.20
N THR A 205 15.20 15.14 -12.86
CA THR A 205 15.04 16.17 -13.89
C THR A 205 15.29 17.56 -13.32
N ALA A 206 14.66 17.88 -12.19
CA ALA A 206 14.83 19.17 -11.52
C ALA A 206 16.29 19.44 -11.13
N HIS A 207 16.99 18.43 -10.59
CA HIS A 207 18.40 18.54 -10.25
C HIS A 207 19.27 18.82 -11.49
N LEU A 208 19.10 18.05 -12.57
CA LEU A 208 19.90 18.21 -13.80
C LEU A 208 19.66 19.55 -14.47
N VAL A 209 18.43 20.05 -14.48
CA VAL A 209 18.08 21.38 -14.99
C VAL A 209 18.75 22.46 -14.14
N ALA A 210 18.63 22.40 -12.81
CA ALA A 210 19.24 23.37 -11.90
C ALA A 210 20.77 23.39 -11.98
N ALA A 211 21.38 22.23 -12.22
CA ALA A 211 22.83 22.09 -12.41
C ALA A 211 23.34 22.44 -13.82
N GLY A 212 22.46 22.81 -14.75
CA GLY A 212 22.82 23.09 -16.16
C GLY A 212 23.29 21.86 -16.93
N ARG A 213 22.93 20.66 -16.47
CA ARG A 213 23.40 19.36 -17.03
C ARG A 213 22.32 18.62 -17.85
N ALA A 214 21.14 19.19 -18.01
CA ALA A 214 20.04 18.55 -18.74
C ALA A 214 20.33 18.37 -20.25
N ASP A 215 21.25 19.15 -20.80
CA ASP A 215 21.65 19.07 -22.21
C ASP A 215 22.78 18.07 -22.50
N ASP A 216 23.44 17.54 -21.47
CA ASP A 216 24.46 16.50 -21.62
C ASP A 216 23.86 15.23 -22.26
N PRO A 217 24.49 14.66 -23.32
CA PRO A 217 23.96 13.50 -24.05
C PRO A 217 23.71 12.28 -23.16
N HIS A 218 24.59 12.02 -22.19
CA HIS A 218 24.46 10.87 -21.28
C HIS A 218 23.30 11.09 -20.29
N GLN A 219 23.09 12.33 -19.84
CA GLN A 219 21.97 12.66 -18.95
C GLN A 219 20.63 12.59 -19.70
N LYS A 220 20.57 13.04 -20.96
CA LYS A 220 19.38 12.83 -21.81
C LYS A 220 19.03 11.35 -21.95
N GLY A 221 20.04 10.48 -22.13
CA GLY A 221 19.84 9.02 -22.16
C GLY A 221 19.27 8.48 -20.84
N ARG A 222 19.78 8.92 -19.68
CA ARG A 222 19.27 8.51 -18.36
C ARG A 222 17.86 9.02 -18.10
N LEU A 223 17.55 10.26 -18.46
CA LEU A 223 16.18 10.81 -18.35
C LEU A 223 15.20 10.03 -19.24
N ALA A 224 15.60 9.66 -20.46
CA ALA A 224 14.78 8.83 -21.34
C ALA A 224 14.51 7.46 -20.72
N ALA A 225 15.53 6.82 -20.13
CA ALA A 225 15.37 5.53 -19.45
C ALA A 225 14.48 5.65 -18.20
N LEU A 226 14.64 6.67 -17.37
CA LEU A 226 13.75 6.95 -16.22
C LEU A 226 12.29 7.14 -16.65
N TYR A 227 12.06 7.90 -17.73
CA TYR A 227 10.74 8.07 -18.31
C TYR A 227 10.13 6.73 -18.76
N GLN A 228 10.91 5.90 -19.45
CA GLN A 228 10.47 4.57 -19.90
C GLN A 228 10.08 3.67 -18.72
N MET A 229 10.86 3.67 -17.63
CA MET A 229 10.53 2.91 -16.41
C MET A 229 9.25 3.41 -15.75
N THR A 230 9.07 4.73 -15.70
CA THR A 230 7.84 5.34 -15.16
C THR A 230 6.61 4.95 -15.97
N GLU A 231 6.69 5.04 -17.32
CA GLU A 231 5.58 4.67 -18.19
C GLU A 231 5.31 3.16 -18.21
N ALA A 232 6.34 2.32 -18.11
CA ALA A 232 6.16 0.87 -18.03
C ALA A 232 5.39 0.49 -16.75
N ALA A 233 5.77 1.05 -15.59
CA ALA A 233 5.07 0.84 -14.33
C ALA A 233 3.60 1.32 -14.38
N ALA A 234 3.39 2.54 -14.86
CA ALA A 234 2.05 3.12 -15.00
C ALA A 234 1.20 2.37 -16.03
N GLY A 235 1.79 1.92 -17.15
CA GLY A 235 1.16 1.10 -18.17
C GLY A 235 0.64 -0.23 -17.63
N ALA A 236 1.48 -0.95 -16.89
CA ALA A 236 1.11 -2.22 -16.27
C ALA A 236 -0.07 -2.05 -15.28
N ILE A 237 -0.10 -0.96 -14.50
CA ILE A 237 -1.21 -0.65 -13.60
C ILE A 237 -2.49 -0.34 -14.40
N ARG A 238 -2.41 0.44 -15.48
CA ARG A 238 -3.57 0.73 -16.36
C ARG A 238 -4.14 -0.55 -16.96
N THR A 239 -3.28 -1.45 -17.43
CA THR A 239 -3.68 -2.75 -17.99
C THR A 239 -4.38 -3.62 -16.93
N ALA A 240 -3.83 -3.71 -15.71
CA ALA A 240 -4.44 -4.46 -14.63
C ALA A 240 -5.79 -3.86 -14.19
N ALA A 241 -5.90 -2.53 -14.14
CA ALA A 241 -7.15 -1.85 -13.82
C ALA A 241 -8.25 -2.10 -14.88
N ALA A 242 -7.90 -2.08 -16.15
CA ALA A 242 -8.83 -2.39 -17.22
C ALA A 242 -9.27 -3.85 -17.18
N GLY A 243 -8.33 -4.78 -16.97
CA GLY A 243 -8.59 -6.22 -16.92
C GLY A 243 -9.29 -6.69 -15.64
N TRP A 244 -9.34 -5.88 -14.58
CA TRP A 244 -9.99 -6.24 -13.32
C TRP A 244 -11.47 -6.59 -13.49
N PHE A 245 -12.17 -5.92 -14.40
CA PHE A 245 -13.60 -6.14 -14.71
C PHE A 245 -13.82 -7.07 -15.90
N GLY A 246 -12.74 -7.54 -16.52
CA GLY A 246 -12.76 -8.47 -17.66
C GLY A 246 -12.84 -9.93 -17.22
N GLU A 247 -12.11 -10.79 -17.97
CA GLU A 247 -12.08 -12.24 -17.75
C GLU A 247 -11.60 -12.57 -16.31
N PRO A 248 -12.42 -13.27 -15.50
CA PRO A 248 -12.10 -13.58 -14.11
C PRO A 248 -10.74 -14.28 -13.91
N ALA A 249 -10.38 -15.20 -14.81
CA ALA A 249 -9.14 -15.95 -14.73
C ALA A 249 -7.89 -15.08 -14.93
N ALA A 250 -8.01 -13.95 -15.64
CA ALA A 250 -6.91 -13.01 -15.89
C ALA A 250 -6.70 -11.97 -14.78
N ARG A 251 -7.67 -11.74 -13.89
CA ARG A 251 -7.64 -10.67 -12.90
C ARG A 251 -6.40 -10.68 -12.02
N LEU A 252 -6.18 -11.76 -11.28
CA LEU A 252 -5.05 -11.88 -10.38
C LEU A 252 -3.70 -11.99 -11.11
N PRO A 253 -3.59 -12.73 -12.24
CA PRO A 253 -2.39 -12.66 -13.07
C PRO A 253 -2.02 -11.26 -13.57
N LEU A 254 -2.99 -10.41 -13.94
CA LEU A 254 -2.73 -9.02 -14.34
C LEU A 254 -2.26 -8.17 -13.15
N VAL A 255 -2.84 -8.36 -11.97
CA VAL A 255 -2.36 -7.71 -10.73
C VAL A 255 -0.92 -8.13 -10.42
N ALA A 256 -0.61 -9.42 -10.53
CA ALA A 256 0.73 -9.96 -10.34
C ALA A 256 1.72 -9.38 -11.35
N ALA A 257 1.30 -9.25 -12.63
CA ALA A 257 2.12 -8.64 -13.68
C ALA A 257 2.41 -7.16 -13.38
N ALA A 258 1.41 -6.39 -12.93
CA ALA A 258 1.59 -5.00 -12.54
C ALA A 258 2.57 -4.86 -11.36
N ARG A 259 2.46 -5.70 -10.33
CA ARG A 259 3.41 -5.74 -9.22
C ARG A 259 4.83 -6.05 -9.66
N ALA A 260 5.00 -7.08 -10.51
CA ALA A 260 6.31 -7.48 -11.01
C ALA A 260 6.96 -6.36 -11.86
N ALA A 261 6.17 -5.69 -12.70
CA ALA A 261 6.62 -4.56 -13.51
C ALA A 261 7.05 -3.36 -12.63
N VAL A 262 6.24 -2.98 -11.65
CA VAL A 262 6.56 -1.90 -10.71
C VAL A 262 7.82 -2.22 -9.90
N TYR A 263 7.96 -3.45 -9.41
CA TYR A 263 9.14 -3.88 -8.67
C TYR A 263 10.42 -3.76 -9.52
N ALA A 264 10.38 -4.26 -10.76
CA ALA A 264 11.53 -4.21 -11.67
C ALA A 264 11.87 -2.77 -12.09
N ALA A 265 10.85 -1.98 -12.48
CA ALA A 265 11.01 -0.59 -12.86
C ALA A 265 11.54 0.26 -11.71
N GLY A 266 11.05 0.04 -10.48
CA GLY A 266 11.49 0.77 -9.30
C GLY A 266 12.95 0.54 -8.96
N GLY A 267 13.44 -0.70 -9.03
CA GLY A 267 14.85 -1.01 -8.80
C GLY A 267 15.76 -0.31 -9.81
N GLN A 268 15.42 -0.37 -11.10
CA GLN A 268 16.17 0.29 -12.17
C GLN A 268 16.10 1.83 -12.09
N ALA A 269 14.94 2.39 -11.73
CA ALA A 269 14.76 3.82 -11.60
C ALA A 269 15.61 4.41 -10.46
N ILE A 270 15.75 3.71 -9.34
CA ILE A 270 16.64 4.10 -8.23
C ILE A 270 18.07 4.19 -8.74
N GLU A 271 18.57 3.13 -9.39
CA GLU A 271 19.92 3.09 -9.92
C GLU A 271 20.18 4.21 -10.94
N LEU A 272 19.26 4.45 -11.87
CA LEU A 272 19.37 5.52 -12.86
C LEU A 272 19.40 6.92 -12.24
N ALA A 273 18.59 7.17 -11.21
CA ALA A 273 18.57 8.43 -10.49
C ALA A 273 19.91 8.67 -9.76
N GLU A 274 20.45 7.66 -9.10
CA GLU A 274 21.76 7.71 -8.44
C GLU A 274 22.88 7.95 -9.44
N GLN A 275 22.89 7.27 -10.58
CA GLN A 275 23.87 7.48 -11.64
C GLN A 275 23.78 8.88 -12.28
N ALA A 276 22.58 9.44 -12.40
CA ALA A 276 22.38 10.76 -13.00
C ALA A 276 22.87 11.91 -12.09
N VAL A 277 22.58 11.83 -10.81
CA VAL A 277 22.88 12.87 -9.80
C VAL A 277 24.22 12.62 -9.11
N GLY A 278 24.63 11.36 -8.97
CA GLY A 278 25.81 10.95 -8.24
C GLY A 278 25.59 10.98 -6.73
N VAL A 279 26.70 11.08 -5.95
CA VAL A 279 26.65 11.00 -4.48
C VAL A 279 25.72 12.03 -3.83
N GLN A 280 25.44 13.14 -4.49
CA GLN A 280 24.52 14.15 -3.98
C GLN A 280 23.09 13.62 -3.81
N SER A 281 22.66 12.63 -4.61
CA SER A 281 21.37 11.99 -4.47
C SER A 281 21.15 11.34 -3.10
N LEU A 282 22.21 11.05 -2.37
CA LEU A 282 22.22 10.40 -1.06
C LEU A 282 22.48 11.37 0.11
N PHE A 283 22.65 12.67 -0.15
CA PHE A 283 22.77 13.66 0.91
C PHE A 283 21.42 13.81 1.62
N ALA A 284 21.43 13.86 2.95
CA ALA A 284 20.22 13.84 3.78
C ALA A 284 19.22 14.97 3.48
N ASP A 285 19.70 16.10 2.98
CA ASP A 285 18.91 17.27 2.59
C ASP A 285 18.51 17.27 1.08
N HIS A 286 19.01 16.31 0.29
CA HIS A 286 18.66 16.20 -1.10
C HIS A 286 17.29 15.50 -1.26
N PRO A 287 16.34 16.03 -2.06
CA PRO A 287 15.00 15.44 -2.20
C PRO A 287 15.00 13.97 -2.62
N LEU A 288 15.97 13.55 -3.45
CA LEU A 288 16.08 12.16 -3.90
C LEU A 288 16.41 11.19 -2.76
N ALA A 289 17.16 11.59 -1.73
CA ALA A 289 17.58 10.69 -0.66
C ALA A 289 16.36 10.05 0.05
N ALA A 290 15.36 10.87 0.35
CA ALA A 290 14.13 10.38 0.96
C ALA A 290 13.36 9.45 0.01
N VAL A 291 13.20 9.81 -1.26
CA VAL A 291 12.47 8.98 -2.24
C VAL A 291 13.20 7.66 -2.48
N ILE A 292 14.52 7.67 -2.64
CA ILE A 292 15.36 6.48 -2.84
C ILE A 292 15.20 5.52 -1.64
N THR A 293 15.35 6.01 -0.43
CA THR A 293 15.29 5.17 0.78
C THR A 293 13.87 4.67 1.04
N ASP A 294 12.86 5.53 0.91
CA ASP A 294 11.47 5.16 1.09
C ASP A 294 11.02 4.11 0.07
N LEU A 295 11.30 4.33 -1.22
CA LEU A 295 10.94 3.40 -2.28
C LEU A 295 11.70 2.08 -2.14
N SER A 296 13.01 2.11 -1.79
CA SER A 296 13.81 0.91 -1.54
C SER A 296 13.18 0.01 -0.48
N VAL A 297 12.66 0.58 0.61
CA VAL A 297 11.95 -0.17 1.66
C VAL A 297 10.58 -0.62 1.16
N TYR A 298 9.81 0.28 0.55
CA TYR A 298 8.42 -0.02 0.18
C TYR A 298 8.31 -1.07 -0.93
N LEU A 299 9.27 -1.16 -1.84
CA LEU A 299 9.32 -2.23 -2.84
C LEU A 299 9.49 -3.63 -2.24
N ARG A 300 9.95 -3.77 -0.98
CA ARG A 300 10.14 -5.06 -0.29
C ARG A 300 8.82 -5.64 0.26
N GLN A 301 7.70 -5.34 -0.39
CA GLN A 301 6.43 -6.04 -0.12
C GLN A 301 6.58 -7.55 -0.35
N PRO A 302 5.86 -8.41 0.42
CA PRO A 302 6.13 -9.84 0.44
C PRO A 302 5.97 -10.51 -0.93
N SER A 303 6.80 -11.53 -1.15
CA SER A 303 6.67 -12.51 -2.24
C SER A 303 6.82 -11.97 -3.67
N PRO A 304 7.86 -11.18 -4.03
CA PRO A 304 8.04 -10.73 -5.40
C PRO A 304 8.23 -11.90 -6.40
N ASP A 305 8.87 -12.99 -5.98
CA ASP A 305 9.06 -14.16 -6.84
C ASP A 305 7.76 -14.93 -7.08
N ALA A 306 6.88 -15.01 -6.09
CA ALA A 306 5.55 -15.61 -6.27
C ALA A 306 4.74 -14.88 -7.35
N GLN A 307 4.86 -13.56 -7.47
CA GLN A 307 4.21 -12.80 -8.53
C GLN A 307 4.74 -13.18 -9.92
N ARG A 308 6.06 -13.32 -10.06
CA ARG A 308 6.68 -13.76 -11.33
C ARG A 308 6.27 -15.17 -11.69
N MET A 309 6.21 -16.09 -10.72
CA MET A 309 5.74 -17.45 -10.93
C MET A 309 4.28 -17.48 -11.39
N GLN A 310 3.42 -16.68 -10.78
CA GLN A 310 2.00 -16.57 -11.15
C GLN A 310 1.84 -16.04 -12.57
N VAL A 311 2.59 -15.02 -12.96
CA VAL A 311 2.61 -14.47 -14.32
C VAL A 311 3.08 -15.54 -15.31
N GLY A 312 4.19 -16.22 -15.04
CA GLY A 312 4.73 -17.28 -15.90
C GLY A 312 3.75 -18.43 -16.10
N ALA A 313 3.08 -18.86 -15.04
CA ALA A 313 2.04 -19.90 -15.11
C ALA A 313 0.84 -19.45 -15.98
N ALA A 314 0.40 -18.20 -15.84
CA ALA A 314 -0.72 -17.66 -16.62
C ALA A 314 -0.38 -17.50 -18.11
N VAL A 315 0.87 -17.12 -18.44
CA VAL A 315 1.36 -17.10 -19.84
C VAL A 315 1.42 -18.51 -20.41
N ALA A 316 1.97 -19.47 -19.66
CA ALA A 316 2.04 -20.87 -20.12
C ALA A 316 0.66 -21.50 -20.33
N ALA A 317 -0.34 -21.10 -19.53
CA ALA A 317 -1.72 -21.54 -19.67
C ALA A 317 -2.54 -20.78 -20.75
N GLY A 318 -1.95 -19.77 -21.40
CA GLY A 318 -2.65 -18.92 -22.36
C GLY A 318 -3.68 -17.94 -21.75
N THR A 319 -3.70 -17.82 -20.41
CA THR A 319 -4.59 -16.88 -19.70
C THR A 319 -4.10 -15.43 -19.85
N LEU A 320 -2.80 -15.23 -19.95
CA LEU A 320 -2.17 -13.95 -20.31
C LEU A 320 -1.53 -14.06 -21.68
N THR A 321 -1.91 -13.17 -22.58
CA THR A 321 -1.31 -13.03 -23.91
C THR A 321 -0.82 -11.60 -24.10
N ALA A 322 0.32 -11.44 -24.77
CA ALA A 322 0.80 -10.12 -25.14
C ALA A 322 -0.10 -9.55 -26.26
N SER A 323 -0.57 -8.34 -26.06
CA SER A 323 -1.37 -7.60 -27.04
C SER A 323 -1.05 -6.11 -27.00
N LEU A 324 -1.30 -5.42 -28.12
CA LEU A 324 -1.24 -3.95 -28.18
C LEU A 324 -2.57 -3.36 -27.70
#